data_c554b9d65123598f99bb9a1dea3b2d11
#
_entry.id   c554b9d65123598f99bb9a1dea3b2d11
#
_cell.length_a   1.000
_cell.length_b   1.000
_cell.length_c   1.000
_cell.angle_alpha   90.00
_cell.angle_beta   90.00
_cell.angle_gamma   90.00
#
_symmetry.space_group_name_H-M   'P 1'
#
loop_
_entity.id
_entity.type
_entity.pdbx_description
1 polymer ?
#
loop_
_entity_poly.entity_id
_entity_poly.type
_entity_poly.pdbx_seq_one_letter_code
_entity_poly.pdbx_strand_id
1 'polypeptide(L)'
;MTLESDRSSASSQTDPDVSLISPTSEISAFPPAKTNGKLFYTQTIEPSNPWPLLSTVGAMVLGLILNWHWLGFTGAMVALLLALQVLLPSLQDWIRQYLTPQERRSVIAAGSFVLAIAVLGKYFGFYDAVGHWLNQFKYDEFGSWAEWVGALGQIMIAMLAVYVAWAQYVISKDLTIQQNRITQQQTIDAYFQGVSDLALNEEGMLEDWPQERAFAEGRTAAILGSVDASGKAKILRFLSQSRLLTPLRRDYYLGRPIFDGLGGYQEDRVHGIRVINLSVMLVAADLRGQDLRWVDLSDIYLIRANLRDGDLVKTNFARAVLYEANLEGADVKGTRFFYGPAQSASPRSRTQVPNYETGEYTGAVVEKVNFTGVKNLSDELRYYCCAWSGEASRHTIPGGCEGIPNHLGH
;
A
#
# COMPACT_ATOMS: atom_id res chain seq x y z
N MET A 1 -65.33 19.99 -37.87
CA MET A 1 -66.47 19.99 -36.95
C MET A 1 -65.81 19.92 -35.59
N THR A 2 -65.43 21.04 -35.06
CA THR A 2 -66.08 22.13 -34.31
C THR A 2 -66.73 21.63 -33.04
N LEU A 3 -66.19 22.18 -32.01
CA LEU A 3 -66.76 22.90 -30.84
C LEU A 3 -66.21 22.28 -29.56
N GLU A 4 -65.40 22.97 -28.80
CA GLU A 4 -65.56 24.10 -27.91
C GLU A 4 -66.25 23.67 -26.58
N SER A 5 -65.56 23.84 -25.53
CA SER A 5 -65.60 24.88 -24.47
C SER A 5 -66.60 24.60 -23.36
N ASP A 6 -66.17 24.69 -22.12
CA ASP A 6 -66.49 25.70 -21.10
C ASP A 6 -65.92 25.32 -19.73
N ARG A 7 -65.11 26.11 -19.19
CA ARG A 7 -65.15 27.11 -18.10
C ARG A 7 -66.25 26.95 -17.05
N SER A 8 -65.87 26.87 -15.78
CA SER A 8 -66.11 27.86 -14.69
C SER A 8 -65.60 27.28 -13.37
N SER A 9 -64.71 27.89 -12.73
CA SER A 9 -64.73 29.06 -11.84
C SER A 9 -65.11 28.76 -10.39
N ALA A 10 -64.17 29.16 -9.53
CA ALA A 10 -64.23 29.78 -8.21
C ALA A 10 -64.50 28.85 -7.01
N SER A 11 -63.72 28.87 -5.96
CA SER A 11 -63.44 29.94 -5.01
C SER A 11 -62.54 29.40 -3.89
N SER A 12 -61.51 30.14 -3.59
CA SER A 12 -61.03 30.64 -2.30
C SER A 12 -61.36 29.88 -1.03
N GLN A 13 -60.27 29.49 -0.28
CA GLN A 13 -60.09 30.07 1.06
C GLN A 13 -58.87 29.48 1.77
N THR A 14 -57.98 30.39 2.15
CA THR A 14 -57.19 30.46 3.39
C THR A 14 -56.12 29.42 3.67
N ASP A 15 -54.89 29.94 3.62
CA ASP A 15 -53.70 29.55 4.41
C ASP A 15 -54.05 29.37 5.90
N PRO A 16 -53.34 28.48 6.60
CA PRO A 16 -52.19 29.02 7.30
C PRO A 16 -50.93 28.11 7.36
N ASP A 17 -49.80 28.77 7.37
CA ASP A 17 -48.56 28.40 8.03
C ASP A 17 -48.14 26.91 8.00
N VAL A 18 -47.26 26.55 7.10
CA VAL A 18 -46.30 25.47 7.33
C VAL A 18 -44.89 26.02 7.15
N SER A 19 -44.27 26.23 8.29
CA SER A 19 -42.88 26.54 8.50
C SER A 19 -41.97 25.62 7.68
N LEU A 20 -41.05 26.25 6.96
CA LEU A 20 -39.88 25.66 6.36
C LEU A 20 -39.08 24.87 7.41
N ILE A 21 -39.16 23.55 7.38
CA ILE A 21 -38.25 22.67 8.08
C ILE A 21 -37.19 22.24 7.06
N SER A 22 -36.03 22.84 7.17
CA SER A 22 -34.82 22.37 6.54
C SER A 22 -34.48 20.98 7.10
N PRO A 23 -34.14 19.97 6.29
CA PRO A 23 -33.58 18.74 6.81
C PRO A 23 -32.10 18.96 7.14
N THR A 24 -31.83 19.31 8.39
CA THR A 24 -30.50 19.13 8.97
C THR A 24 -30.29 17.64 9.18
N SER A 25 -29.52 17.03 8.31
CA SER A 25 -28.96 15.68 8.51
C SER A 25 -28.03 15.72 9.72
N GLU A 26 -28.50 15.24 10.85
CA GLU A 26 -27.64 14.84 11.96
C GLU A 26 -26.75 13.67 11.50
N ILE A 27 -25.57 14.00 11.03
CA ILE A 27 -24.45 13.05 11.00
C ILE A 27 -24.06 12.83 12.45
N SER A 28 -24.35 11.64 12.97
CA SER A 28 -23.87 11.18 14.27
C SER A 28 -22.36 11.25 14.29
N ALA A 29 -21.85 12.30 14.94
CA ALA A 29 -20.43 12.46 15.19
C ALA A 29 -19.95 11.33 16.11
N PHE A 30 -19.03 10.52 15.62
CA PHE A 30 -18.18 9.68 16.44
C PHE A 30 -17.49 10.56 17.49
N PRO A 31 -17.44 10.13 18.77
CA PRO A 31 -16.75 10.89 19.78
C PRO A 31 -15.26 11.02 19.40
N PRO A 32 -14.68 12.22 19.48
CA PRO A 32 -13.28 12.39 19.17
C PRO A 32 -12.44 11.58 20.15
N ALA A 33 -11.54 10.77 19.63
CA ALA A 33 -10.49 10.15 20.40
C ALA A 33 -9.80 11.23 21.23
N LYS A 34 -9.74 11.05 22.55
CA LYS A 34 -8.96 11.90 23.44
C LYS A 34 -7.48 11.78 23.07
N THR A 35 -7.05 12.54 22.09
CA THR A 35 -5.65 12.89 21.95
C THR A 35 -5.33 13.85 23.07
N ASN A 36 -4.56 13.40 24.04
CA ASN A 36 -3.86 14.27 24.97
C ASN A 36 -2.84 15.10 24.19
N GLY A 37 -3.32 16.01 23.38
CA GLY A 37 -2.56 17.10 22.81
C GLY A 37 -2.28 18.07 23.94
N LYS A 38 -1.13 17.95 24.57
CA LYS A 38 -0.54 19.07 25.26
C LYS A 38 -0.42 20.17 24.22
N LEU A 39 -1.28 21.16 24.32
CA LEU A 39 -1.10 22.45 23.67
C LEU A 39 0.33 22.90 24.01
N PHE A 40 1.22 22.82 23.04
CA PHE A 40 2.49 23.50 23.10
C PHE A 40 2.15 25.00 23.09
N TYR A 41 2.16 25.61 24.27
CA TYR A 41 2.32 27.03 24.40
C TYR A 41 3.67 27.35 23.75
N THR A 42 3.64 27.83 22.51
CA THR A 42 4.75 28.60 21.98
C THR A 42 4.82 29.86 22.82
N GLN A 43 5.62 29.78 23.86
CA GLN A 43 6.09 30.98 24.56
C GLN A 43 6.84 31.76 23.47
N THR A 44 6.18 32.77 22.92
CA THR A 44 6.84 33.81 22.16
C THR A 44 7.89 34.40 23.11
N ILE A 45 9.14 34.00 22.92
CA ILE A 45 10.29 34.64 23.57
C ILE A 45 10.25 36.06 23.04
N GLU A 46 9.78 37.02 23.86
CA GLU A 46 10.01 38.44 23.58
C GLU A 46 11.51 38.59 23.30
N PRO A 47 11.91 39.31 22.25
CA PRO A 47 13.30 39.49 21.93
C PRO A 47 13.94 40.19 23.13
N SER A 48 14.70 39.41 23.92
CA SER A 48 15.46 39.96 25.07
C SER A 48 16.30 41.10 24.52
N ASN A 49 16.07 42.25 25.10
CA ASN A 49 16.71 43.52 24.69
C ASN A 49 18.23 43.30 24.57
N PRO A 50 18.88 43.42 23.40
CA PRO A 50 20.29 43.05 23.22
C PRO A 50 21.26 44.03 23.90
N TRP A 51 20.75 45.16 24.40
CA TRP A 51 21.52 46.23 25.00
C TRP A 51 22.41 45.81 26.21
N PRO A 52 21.97 44.95 27.15
CA PRO A 52 22.83 44.49 28.22
C PRO A 52 24.06 43.72 27.74
N LEU A 53 23.88 42.87 26.73
CA LEU A 53 24.97 42.08 26.11
C LEU A 53 25.95 42.99 25.37
N LEU A 54 25.45 43.97 24.61
CA LEU A 54 26.26 44.93 23.88
C LEU A 54 27.04 45.86 24.85
N SER A 55 26.44 46.28 25.95
CA SER A 55 27.11 47.14 26.96
C SER A 55 28.25 46.39 27.68
N THR A 56 28.09 45.10 28.00
CA THR A 56 29.16 44.31 28.62
C THR A 56 30.30 43.99 27.67
N VAL A 57 30.01 43.74 26.38
CA VAL A 57 31.03 43.62 25.34
C VAL A 57 31.76 44.97 25.16
N GLY A 58 31.04 46.06 25.16
CA GLY A 58 31.64 47.39 25.11
C GLY A 58 32.56 47.67 26.30
N ALA A 59 32.17 47.32 27.54
CA ALA A 59 33.00 47.42 28.73
C ALA A 59 34.27 46.55 28.65
N MET A 60 34.15 45.36 28.12
CA MET A 60 35.28 44.44 27.88
C MET A 60 36.28 45.04 26.90
N VAL A 61 35.81 45.60 25.79
CA VAL A 61 36.68 46.24 24.76
C VAL A 61 37.32 47.49 25.29
N LEU A 62 36.59 48.32 26.05
CA LEU A 62 37.14 49.51 26.72
C LEU A 62 38.20 49.14 27.75
N GLY A 63 37.99 48.10 28.54
CA GLY A 63 38.95 47.56 29.49
C GLY A 63 40.25 47.09 28.83
N LEU A 64 40.16 46.50 27.66
CA LEU A 64 41.29 46.12 26.84
C LEU A 64 42.07 47.31 26.29
N ILE A 65 41.36 48.32 25.75
CA ILE A 65 41.97 49.52 25.15
C ILE A 65 42.67 50.37 26.24
N LEU A 66 42.04 50.53 27.41
CA LEU A 66 42.57 51.29 28.53
C LEU A 66 43.59 50.51 29.39
N ASN A 67 43.91 49.27 29.02
CA ASN A 67 44.79 48.35 29.75
C ASN A 67 44.40 48.22 31.27
N TRP A 68 43.08 48.35 31.58
CA TRP A 68 42.55 48.22 32.90
C TRP A 68 42.04 46.82 33.18
N HIS A 69 42.91 45.94 33.68
CA HIS A 69 42.73 44.51 33.83
C HIS A 69 41.45 44.10 34.56
N TRP A 70 41.08 44.85 35.62
CA TRP A 70 39.87 44.58 36.39
C TRP A 70 38.58 44.86 35.63
N LEU A 71 38.52 45.93 34.83
CA LEU A 71 37.38 46.29 34.05
C LEU A 71 37.17 45.29 32.88
N GLY A 72 38.26 44.90 32.23
CA GLY A 72 38.21 43.91 31.15
C GLY A 72 37.78 42.53 31.65
N PHE A 73 38.31 42.09 32.79
CA PHE A 73 37.98 40.78 33.41
C PHE A 73 36.52 40.71 33.90
N THR A 74 36.03 41.74 34.60
CA THR A 74 34.64 41.79 35.06
C THR A 74 33.66 41.89 33.90
N GLY A 75 33.95 42.69 32.87
CA GLY A 75 33.17 42.79 31.64
C GLY A 75 33.08 41.46 30.89
N ALA A 76 34.20 40.76 30.77
CA ALA A 76 34.24 39.44 30.14
C ALA A 76 33.45 38.38 30.91
N MET A 77 33.55 38.38 32.23
CA MET A 77 32.85 37.44 33.11
C MET A 77 31.33 37.64 33.05
N VAL A 78 30.87 38.92 33.09
CA VAL A 78 29.43 39.23 32.97
C VAL A 78 28.91 38.92 31.56
N ALA A 79 29.67 39.24 30.53
CA ALA A 79 29.31 38.91 29.15
C ALA A 79 29.17 37.39 28.93
N LEU A 80 30.10 36.60 29.51
CA LEU A 80 30.07 35.15 29.47
C LEU A 80 28.81 34.59 30.15
N LEU A 81 28.46 35.10 31.34
CA LEU A 81 27.29 34.67 32.10
C LEU A 81 25.99 35.01 31.34
N LEU A 82 25.88 36.20 30.78
CA LEU A 82 24.72 36.61 29.99
C LEU A 82 24.60 35.81 28.69
N ALA A 83 25.72 35.57 28.01
CA ALA A 83 25.73 34.72 26.82
C ALA A 83 25.29 33.28 27.14
N LEU A 84 25.78 32.72 28.25
CA LEU A 84 25.41 31.39 28.70
C LEU A 84 23.91 31.31 29.04
N GLN A 85 23.36 32.35 29.69
CA GLN A 85 21.95 32.43 30.02
C GLN A 85 21.02 32.46 28.78
N VAL A 86 21.47 33.05 27.67
CA VAL A 86 20.72 33.08 26.42
C VAL A 86 20.93 31.82 25.60
N LEU A 87 22.15 31.28 25.59
CA LEU A 87 22.48 30.09 24.81
C LEU A 87 21.92 28.77 25.37
N LEU A 88 21.89 28.63 26.71
CA LEU A 88 21.42 27.39 27.36
C LEU A 88 19.99 27.01 27.01
N PRO A 89 18.97 27.91 27.03
CA PRO A 89 17.62 27.55 26.60
C PRO A 89 17.56 27.14 25.15
N SER A 90 18.21 27.90 24.26
CA SER A 90 18.24 27.62 22.82
C SER A 90 18.89 26.26 22.52
N LEU A 91 19.96 25.92 23.22
CA LEU A 91 20.62 24.62 23.11
C LEU A 91 19.71 23.48 23.63
N GLN A 92 18.99 23.71 24.74
CA GLN A 92 18.04 22.76 25.30
C GLN A 92 16.87 22.50 24.33
N ASP A 93 16.32 23.53 23.69
CA ASP A 93 15.23 23.43 22.75
C ASP A 93 15.70 22.74 21.45
N TRP A 94 16.90 23.06 20.98
CA TRP A 94 17.53 22.35 19.85
C TRP A 94 17.72 20.86 20.15
N ILE A 95 18.27 20.51 21.32
CA ILE A 95 18.45 19.12 21.76
C ILE A 95 17.10 18.40 21.90
N ARG A 96 16.05 19.09 22.36
CA ARG A 96 14.70 18.53 22.48
C ARG A 96 14.07 18.24 21.13
N GLN A 97 14.37 19.04 20.13
CA GLN A 97 13.79 18.92 18.79
C GLN A 97 14.41 17.77 17.98
N TYR A 98 15.69 17.51 18.14
CA TYR A 98 16.45 16.57 17.32
C TYR A 98 16.74 15.22 17.98
N LEU A 99 16.61 15.10 19.31
CA LEU A 99 16.94 13.88 20.05
C LEU A 99 15.73 13.32 20.78
N THR A 100 15.51 12.02 20.61
CA THR A 100 14.50 11.30 21.39
C THR A 100 14.85 11.30 22.89
N PRO A 101 13.88 11.10 23.80
CA PRO A 101 14.14 11.09 25.26
C PRO A 101 15.21 10.07 25.69
N GLN A 102 15.36 8.99 24.91
CA GLN A 102 16.34 7.94 25.17
C GLN A 102 17.74 8.35 24.72
N GLU A 103 17.86 8.93 23.52
CA GLU A 103 19.13 9.45 22.98
C GLU A 103 19.67 10.60 23.82
N ARG A 104 18.82 11.47 24.32
CA ARG A 104 19.19 12.57 25.20
C ARG A 104 19.84 12.07 26.49
N ARG A 105 19.31 11.00 27.09
CA ARG A 105 19.92 10.37 28.28
C ARG A 105 21.30 9.80 27.94
N SER A 106 21.46 9.19 26.80
CA SER A 106 22.74 8.63 26.34
C SER A 106 23.77 9.71 26.08
N VAL A 107 23.40 10.83 25.44
CA VAL A 107 24.29 11.96 25.19
C VAL A 107 24.73 12.64 26.50
N ILE A 108 23.80 12.84 27.43
CA ILE A 108 24.14 13.40 28.77
C ILE A 108 25.07 12.45 29.53
N ALA A 109 24.78 11.14 29.49
CA ALA A 109 25.64 10.14 30.15
C ALA A 109 27.04 10.10 29.52
N ALA A 110 27.15 10.17 28.21
CA ALA A 110 28.44 10.20 27.49
C ALA A 110 29.21 11.50 27.83
N GLY A 111 28.56 12.64 27.81
CA GLY A 111 29.16 13.92 28.22
C GLY A 111 29.66 13.91 29.65
N SER A 112 28.84 13.39 30.59
CA SER A 112 29.21 13.23 31.98
C SER A 112 30.37 12.28 32.16
N PHE A 113 30.43 11.20 31.40
CA PHE A 113 31.53 10.24 31.43
C PHE A 113 32.85 10.85 30.97
N VAL A 114 32.84 11.60 29.86
CA VAL A 114 34.02 12.31 29.34
C VAL A 114 34.51 13.36 30.36
N LEU A 115 33.58 14.13 30.95
CA LEU A 115 33.90 15.13 31.96
C LEU A 115 34.52 14.47 33.21
N ALA A 116 33.94 13.35 33.66
CA ALA A 116 34.47 12.61 34.81
C ALA A 116 35.88 12.07 34.53
N ILE A 117 36.16 11.55 33.36
CA ILE A 117 37.51 11.13 32.97
C ILE A 117 38.48 12.30 32.94
N ALA A 118 38.06 13.46 32.42
CA ALA A 118 38.89 14.65 32.38
C ALA A 118 39.23 15.15 33.80
N VAL A 119 38.25 15.18 34.70
CA VAL A 119 38.45 15.58 36.11
C VAL A 119 39.33 14.56 36.82
N LEU A 120 39.10 13.27 36.67
CA LEU A 120 39.97 12.23 37.24
C LEU A 120 41.41 12.32 36.71
N GLY A 121 41.56 12.61 35.43
CA GLY A 121 42.89 12.83 34.83
C GLY A 121 43.65 13.97 35.52
N LYS A 122 42.96 15.04 35.92
CA LYS A 122 43.53 16.15 36.70
C LYS A 122 43.95 15.70 38.11
N TYR A 123 43.11 14.96 38.82
CA TYR A 123 43.41 14.47 40.17
C TYR A 123 44.56 13.46 40.18
N PHE A 124 44.70 12.65 39.13
CA PHE A 124 45.82 11.70 39.02
C PHE A 124 47.11 12.32 38.45
N GLY A 125 47.14 13.64 38.22
CA GLY A 125 48.31 14.30 37.67
C GLY A 125 48.65 13.91 36.20
N PHE A 126 47.63 13.37 35.51
CA PHE A 126 47.81 12.94 34.13
C PHE A 126 48.21 14.10 33.20
N TYR A 127 47.62 15.28 33.42
CA TYR A 127 47.94 16.49 32.64
C TYR A 127 49.35 16.97 32.89
N ASP A 128 49.86 16.86 34.13
CA ASP A 128 51.24 17.22 34.48
C ASP A 128 52.22 16.20 33.88
N ALA A 129 51.90 14.91 33.94
CA ALA A 129 52.66 13.86 33.32
C ALA A 129 52.73 14.00 31.79
N VAL A 130 51.58 14.28 31.13
CA VAL A 130 51.47 14.56 29.71
C VAL A 130 52.20 15.86 29.36
N GLY A 131 52.10 16.90 30.17
CA GLY A 131 52.83 18.15 29.98
C GLY A 131 54.35 17.96 30.07
N HIS A 132 54.84 17.20 31.04
CA HIS A 132 56.24 16.82 31.13
C HIS A 132 56.70 15.95 29.99
N TRP A 133 55.86 15.00 29.56
CA TRP A 133 56.14 14.14 28.42
C TRP A 133 56.16 14.95 27.11
N LEU A 134 55.22 15.87 26.89
CA LEU A 134 55.19 16.77 25.74
C LEU A 134 56.38 17.75 25.70
N ASN A 135 56.88 18.23 26.85
CA ASN A 135 58.08 19.08 26.89
C ASN A 135 59.41 18.34 26.63
N GLN A 136 59.39 17.01 26.70
CA GLN A 136 60.55 16.20 26.35
C GLN A 136 60.66 15.92 24.83
N PHE A 137 59.56 16.15 24.05
CA PHE A 137 59.61 15.98 22.60
C PHE A 137 60.29 17.16 21.93
N LYS A 138 61.33 16.86 21.15
CA LYS A 138 61.97 17.83 20.25
C LYS A 138 60.95 18.25 19.19
N TYR A 139 60.78 19.55 19.00
CA TYR A 139 59.77 20.15 18.10
C TYR A 139 59.88 19.66 16.62
N ASP A 140 61.03 19.12 16.20
CA ASP A 140 61.24 18.56 14.85
C ASP A 140 60.44 17.26 14.60
N GLU A 141 60.08 16.52 15.65
CA GLU A 141 59.29 15.30 15.50
C GLU A 141 57.77 15.59 15.50
N PHE A 142 57.35 16.77 15.97
CA PHE A 142 55.96 17.18 16.01
C PHE A 142 55.34 17.40 14.62
N GLY A 143 56.11 17.74 13.58
CA GLY A 143 55.67 17.88 12.22
C GLY A 143 55.08 16.60 11.66
N SER A 144 55.72 15.46 11.92
CA SER A 144 55.23 14.16 11.44
C SER A 144 53.94 13.71 12.19
N TRP A 145 53.80 14.07 13.48
CA TRP A 145 52.56 13.79 14.25
C TRP A 145 51.37 14.59 13.76
N ALA A 146 51.55 15.86 13.39
CA ALA A 146 50.48 16.69 12.83
C ALA A 146 49.98 16.13 11.49
N GLU A 147 50.88 15.60 10.65
CA GLU A 147 50.50 14.91 9.41
C GLU A 147 49.71 13.63 9.68
N TRP A 148 50.11 12.83 10.68
CA TRP A 148 49.40 11.63 11.10
C TRP A 148 48.00 11.93 11.63
N VAL A 149 47.87 12.94 12.49
CA VAL A 149 46.55 13.39 13.02
C VAL A 149 45.69 13.93 11.90
N GLY A 150 46.28 14.66 10.95
CA GLY A 150 45.57 15.14 9.75
C GLY A 150 45.07 13.99 8.87
N ALA A 151 45.93 12.97 8.64
CA ALA A 151 45.57 11.78 7.87
C ALA A 151 44.45 10.96 8.55
N LEU A 152 44.52 10.78 9.89
CA LEU A 152 43.45 10.13 10.67
C LEU A 152 42.16 10.92 10.60
N GLY A 153 42.22 12.24 10.65
CA GLY A 153 41.05 13.12 10.49
C GLY A 153 40.42 12.94 9.11
N GLN A 154 41.20 12.90 8.06
CA GLN A 154 40.71 12.64 6.69
C GLN A 154 40.09 11.26 6.54
N ILE A 155 40.69 10.22 7.12
CA ILE A 155 40.10 8.87 7.13
C ILE A 155 38.76 8.84 7.86
N MET A 156 38.64 9.51 9.02
CA MET A 156 37.39 9.60 9.76
C MET A 156 36.31 10.33 8.97
N ILE A 157 36.67 11.44 8.32
CA ILE A 157 35.72 12.19 7.46
C ILE A 157 35.30 11.32 6.28
N ALA A 158 36.22 10.58 5.66
CA ALA A 158 35.88 9.67 4.58
C ALA A 158 34.94 8.54 5.02
N MET A 159 35.19 7.92 6.19
CA MET A 159 34.29 6.92 6.75
C MET A 159 32.91 7.50 7.06
N LEU A 160 32.85 8.71 7.64
CA LEU A 160 31.59 9.40 7.91
C LEU A 160 30.83 9.70 6.63
N ALA A 161 31.52 10.15 5.58
CA ALA A 161 30.92 10.40 4.28
C ALA A 161 30.33 9.13 3.66
N VAL A 162 31.06 8.00 3.75
CA VAL A 162 30.56 6.69 3.28
C VAL A 162 29.33 6.25 4.09
N TYR A 163 29.37 6.41 5.41
CA TYR A 163 28.24 6.08 6.27
C TYR A 163 26.99 6.92 5.95
N VAL A 164 27.17 8.23 5.79
CA VAL A 164 26.06 9.14 5.41
C VAL A 164 25.50 8.77 4.02
N ALA A 165 26.36 8.51 3.06
CA ALA A 165 25.94 8.08 1.72
C ALA A 165 25.16 6.76 1.76
N TRP A 166 25.62 5.79 2.56
CA TRP A 166 24.89 4.53 2.76
C TRP A 166 23.55 4.75 3.44
N ALA A 167 23.49 5.55 4.50
CA ALA A 167 22.25 5.88 5.19
C ALA A 167 21.24 6.59 4.26
N GLN A 168 21.70 7.54 3.45
CA GLN A 168 20.88 8.21 2.43
C GLN A 168 20.36 7.23 1.38
N TYR A 169 21.20 6.30 0.93
CA TYR A 169 20.78 5.26 -0.02
C TYR A 169 19.67 4.38 0.53
N VAL A 170 19.78 3.92 1.80
CA VAL A 170 18.75 3.09 2.45
C VAL A 170 17.43 3.85 2.56
N ILE A 171 17.47 5.09 3.05
CA ILE A 171 16.28 5.95 3.19
C ILE A 171 15.64 6.20 1.81
N SER A 172 16.43 6.54 0.81
CA SER A 172 15.95 6.79 -0.56
C SER A 172 15.29 5.55 -1.16
N LYS A 173 15.85 4.37 -0.94
CA LYS A 173 15.27 3.10 -1.38
C LYS A 173 13.91 2.84 -0.74
N ASP A 174 13.80 3.03 0.57
CA ASP A 174 12.54 2.81 1.31
C ASP A 174 11.46 3.81 0.86
N LEU A 175 11.83 5.08 0.68
CA LEU A 175 10.93 6.10 0.15
C LEU A 175 10.44 5.75 -1.26
N THR A 176 11.32 5.26 -2.13
CA THR A 176 10.95 4.84 -3.49
C THR A 176 9.95 3.69 -3.46
N ILE A 177 10.16 2.69 -2.59
CA ILE A 177 9.22 1.56 -2.43
C ILE A 177 7.86 2.05 -1.93
N GLN A 178 7.84 2.94 -0.93
CA GLN A 178 6.59 3.52 -0.41
C GLN A 178 5.87 4.35 -1.48
N GLN A 179 6.60 5.15 -2.22
CA GLN A 179 6.05 5.99 -3.29
C GLN A 179 5.45 5.14 -4.42
N ASN A 180 6.11 4.06 -4.81
CA ASN A 180 5.57 3.11 -5.78
C ASN A 180 4.27 2.46 -5.29
N ARG A 181 4.19 2.07 -4.01
CA ARG A 181 2.95 1.52 -3.42
C ARG A 181 1.81 2.53 -3.42
N ILE A 182 2.09 3.79 -3.05
CA ILE A 182 1.09 4.87 -3.06
C ILE A 182 0.60 5.12 -4.48
N THR A 183 1.51 5.21 -5.45
CA THR A 183 1.17 5.41 -6.86
C THR A 183 0.32 4.27 -7.41
N GLN A 184 0.66 3.01 -7.09
CA GLN A 184 -0.15 1.86 -7.47
C GLN A 184 -1.55 1.91 -6.84
N GLN A 185 -1.65 2.27 -5.56
CA GLN A 185 -2.93 2.42 -4.88
C GLN A 185 -3.80 3.50 -5.55
N GLN A 186 -3.23 4.66 -5.80
CA GLN A 186 -3.91 5.76 -6.50
C GLN A 186 -4.38 5.35 -7.90
N THR A 187 -3.57 4.59 -8.62
CA THR A 187 -3.93 4.07 -9.94
C THR A 187 -5.10 3.08 -9.86
N ILE A 188 -5.11 2.20 -8.86
CA ILE A 188 -6.22 1.25 -8.62
C ILE A 188 -7.48 2.01 -8.22
N ASP A 189 -7.39 3.00 -7.34
CA ASP A 189 -8.54 3.80 -6.90
C ASP A 189 -9.13 4.61 -8.06
N ALA A 190 -8.28 5.21 -8.89
CA ALA A 190 -8.71 5.91 -10.11
C ALA A 190 -9.38 4.96 -11.13
N TYR A 191 -8.91 3.71 -11.21
CA TYR A 191 -9.55 2.68 -12.02
C TYR A 191 -10.93 2.33 -11.49
N PHE A 192 -11.06 2.08 -10.17
CA PHE A 192 -12.35 1.76 -9.55
C PHE A 192 -13.36 2.90 -9.76
N GLN A 193 -12.93 4.13 -9.52
CA GLN A 193 -13.77 5.29 -9.76
C GLN A 193 -14.19 5.37 -11.23
N GLY A 194 -13.25 5.24 -12.17
CA GLY A 194 -13.55 5.33 -13.60
C GLY A 194 -14.46 4.21 -14.13
N VAL A 195 -14.38 2.99 -13.57
CA VAL A 195 -15.33 1.91 -13.90
C VAL A 195 -16.68 2.15 -13.25
N SER A 196 -16.71 2.63 -12.01
CA SER A 196 -17.95 2.96 -11.31
C SER A 196 -18.69 4.11 -11.99
N ASP A 197 -18.00 5.14 -12.43
CA ASP A 197 -18.58 6.27 -13.17
C ASP A 197 -19.24 5.80 -14.48
N LEU A 198 -18.58 4.89 -15.22
CA LEU A 198 -19.15 4.29 -16.43
C LEU A 198 -20.37 3.40 -16.12
N ALA A 199 -20.36 2.70 -14.97
CA ALA A 199 -21.44 1.81 -14.58
C ALA A 199 -22.67 2.53 -14.05
N LEU A 200 -22.49 3.72 -13.46
CA LEU A 200 -23.54 4.48 -12.77
C LEU A 200 -23.96 5.76 -13.51
N ASN A 201 -23.49 5.97 -14.75
CA ASN A 201 -23.82 7.15 -15.52
C ASN A 201 -25.33 7.21 -15.82
N GLU A 202 -25.93 8.40 -15.69
CA GLU A 202 -27.38 8.62 -15.88
C GLU A 202 -27.84 8.37 -17.32
N GLU A 203 -26.94 8.47 -18.31
CA GLU A 203 -27.26 8.32 -19.73
C GLU A 203 -27.21 6.87 -20.26
N GLY A 204 -26.56 5.98 -19.54
CA GLY A 204 -26.46 4.57 -19.92
C GLY A 204 -25.58 3.81 -18.95
N MET A 205 -26.06 2.69 -18.48
CA MET A 205 -25.23 1.79 -17.69
C MET A 205 -24.15 1.17 -18.59
N LEU A 206 -22.93 1.00 -18.09
CA LEU A 206 -21.84 0.27 -18.73
C LEU A 206 -22.32 -1.05 -19.40
N GLU A 207 -23.36 -1.61 -18.85
CA GLU A 207 -23.99 -2.85 -19.27
C GLU A 207 -24.74 -2.74 -20.60
N ASP A 208 -25.24 -1.58 -20.94
CA ASP A 208 -26.16 -1.37 -22.07
C ASP A 208 -25.44 -1.04 -23.38
N TRP A 209 -24.26 -0.45 -23.31
CA TRP A 209 -23.54 0.06 -24.48
C TRP A 209 -22.27 -0.74 -24.81
N PRO A 210 -22.19 -1.31 -26.01
CA PRO A 210 -20.99 -2.06 -26.41
C PRO A 210 -19.69 -1.26 -26.41
N GLN A 211 -19.78 0.03 -26.69
CA GLN A 211 -18.62 0.92 -26.76
C GLN A 211 -18.05 1.20 -25.38
N GLU A 212 -18.89 1.45 -24.38
CA GLU A 212 -18.48 1.67 -22.99
C GLU A 212 -17.86 0.41 -22.39
N ARG A 213 -18.41 -0.77 -22.72
CA ARG A 213 -17.79 -2.06 -22.37
C ARG A 213 -16.40 -2.19 -22.95
N ALA A 214 -16.23 -1.85 -24.24
CA ALA A 214 -14.91 -1.90 -24.88
C ALA A 214 -13.89 -0.96 -24.21
N PHE A 215 -14.31 0.25 -23.81
CA PHE A 215 -13.45 1.15 -23.04
C PHE A 215 -13.12 0.60 -21.65
N ALA A 216 -14.09 0.05 -20.94
CA ALA A 216 -13.87 -0.56 -19.64
C ALA A 216 -12.94 -1.78 -19.73
N GLU A 217 -13.11 -2.63 -20.75
CA GLU A 217 -12.21 -3.75 -21.03
C GLU A 217 -10.79 -3.28 -21.35
N GLY A 218 -10.64 -2.26 -22.20
CA GLY A 218 -9.33 -1.68 -22.53
C GLY A 218 -8.63 -1.09 -21.29
N ARG A 219 -9.35 -0.38 -20.44
CA ARG A 219 -8.84 0.12 -19.14
C ARG A 219 -8.43 -1.01 -18.21
N THR A 220 -9.25 -2.08 -18.15
CA THR A 220 -8.98 -3.26 -17.34
C THR A 220 -7.71 -3.97 -17.81
N ALA A 221 -7.54 -4.14 -19.13
CA ALA A 221 -6.33 -4.73 -19.70
C ALA A 221 -5.08 -3.91 -19.37
N ALA A 222 -5.16 -2.60 -19.52
CA ALA A 222 -4.04 -1.70 -19.21
C ALA A 222 -3.62 -1.76 -17.73
N ILE A 223 -4.58 -1.70 -16.80
CA ILE A 223 -4.25 -1.73 -15.38
C ILE A 223 -3.76 -3.10 -14.93
N LEU A 224 -4.36 -4.20 -15.38
CA LEU A 224 -3.89 -5.55 -15.06
C LEU A 224 -2.46 -5.81 -15.55
N GLY A 225 -2.03 -5.14 -16.63
CA GLY A 225 -0.65 -5.18 -17.10
C GLY A 225 0.33 -4.36 -16.25
N SER A 226 -0.13 -3.34 -15.54
CA SER A 226 0.72 -2.36 -14.84
C SER A 226 0.86 -2.59 -13.33
N VAL A 227 -0.09 -3.30 -12.70
CA VAL A 227 -0.09 -3.53 -11.24
C VAL A 227 0.54 -4.85 -10.86
N ASP A 228 0.98 -4.93 -9.59
CA ASP A 228 1.52 -6.15 -8.98
C ASP A 228 0.42 -7.23 -8.74
N ALA A 229 0.82 -8.37 -8.20
CA ALA A 229 -0.09 -9.47 -7.89
C ALA A 229 -1.24 -9.04 -6.96
N SER A 230 -0.94 -8.24 -5.93
CA SER A 230 -1.93 -7.74 -4.98
C SER A 230 -2.92 -6.79 -5.64
N GLY A 231 -2.45 -5.90 -6.50
CA GLY A 231 -3.29 -5.01 -7.29
C GLY A 231 -4.22 -5.77 -8.22
N LYS A 232 -3.70 -6.79 -8.95
CA LYS A 232 -4.52 -7.68 -9.79
C LYS A 232 -5.65 -8.35 -8.99
N ALA A 233 -5.32 -8.91 -7.83
CA ALA A 233 -6.32 -9.57 -6.98
C ALA A 233 -7.40 -8.60 -6.48
N LYS A 234 -7.05 -7.37 -6.09
CA LYS A 234 -8.01 -6.33 -5.69
C LYS A 234 -8.96 -5.99 -6.84
N ILE A 235 -8.43 -5.82 -8.06
CA ILE A 235 -9.22 -5.51 -9.25
C ILE A 235 -10.17 -6.67 -9.57
N LEU A 236 -9.67 -7.91 -9.58
CA LEU A 236 -10.49 -9.09 -9.86
C LEU A 236 -11.64 -9.26 -8.84
N ARG A 237 -11.36 -9.04 -7.56
CA ARG A 237 -12.40 -9.08 -6.52
C ARG A 237 -13.42 -7.97 -6.70
N PHE A 238 -12.99 -6.74 -6.97
CA PHE A 238 -13.89 -5.63 -7.24
C PHE A 238 -14.83 -5.95 -8.42
N LEU A 239 -14.28 -6.36 -9.56
CA LEU A 239 -15.05 -6.69 -10.75
C LEU A 239 -16.03 -7.85 -10.51
N SER A 240 -15.60 -8.86 -9.75
CA SER A 240 -16.45 -10.00 -9.42
C SER A 240 -17.57 -9.62 -8.46
N GLN A 241 -17.28 -8.85 -7.40
CA GLN A 241 -18.27 -8.38 -6.43
C GLN A 241 -19.30 -7.45 -7.06
N SER A 242 -18.86 -6.61 -8.00
CA SER A 242 -19.74 -5.73 -8.79
C SER A 242 -20.52 -6.46 -9.88
N ARG A 243 -20.41 -7.81 -9.97
CA ARG A 243 -21.08 -8.64 -10.99
C ARG A 243 -20.66 -8.35 -12.44
N LEU A 244 -19.62 -7.57 -12.66
CA LEU A 244 -19.15 -7.20 -14.00
C LEU A 244 -18.51 -8.37 -14.77
N LEU A 245 -18.06 -9.42 -14.07
CA LEU A 245 -17.50 -10.66 -14.65
C LEU A 245 -18.54 -11.75 -14.85
N THR A 246 -19.73 -11.62 -14.28
CA THR A 246 -20.78 -12.63 -14.36
C THR A 246 -21.59 -12.46 -15.63
N PRO A 247 -21.89 -13.53 -16.41
CA PRO A 247 -22.76 -13.42 -17.56
C PRO A 247 -24.20 -13.21 -17.13
N LEU A 248 -24.75 -12.06 -17.45
CA LEU A 248 -26.10 -11.67 -17.05
C LEU A 248 -27.11 -11.88 -18.17
N ARG A 249 -28.32 -12.32 -17.80
CA ARG A 249 -29.45 -12.42 -18.70
C ARG A 249 -29.97 -11.03 -19.02
N ARG A 250 -30.10 -10.74 -20.32
CA ARG A 250 -30.53 -9.43 -20.79
C ARG A 250 -31.90 -9.49 -21.43
N ASP A 251 -32.63 -8.40 -21.31
CA ASP A 251 -33.87 -8.19 -22.06
C ASP A 251 -33.57 -8.07 -23.54
N TYR A 252 -34.43 -8.74 -24.34
CA TYR A 252 -34.31 -8.75 -25.80
C TYR A 252 -34.51 -7.38 -26.45
N TYR A 253 -35.33 -6.52 -25.84
CA TYR A 253 -35.70 -5.24 -26.42
C TYR A 253 -34.74 -4.11 -26.10
N LEU A 254 -34.31 -4.01 -24.83
CA LEU A 254 -33.49 -2.92 -24.34
C LEU A 254 -32.07 -3.33 -23.98
N GLY A 255 -31.74 -4.62 -24.02
CA GLY A 255 -30.41 -5.12 -23.65
C GLY A 255 -30.08 -4.98 -22.16
N ARG A 256 -31.04 -4.63 -21.31
CA ARG A 256 -30.83 -4.43 -19.87
C ARG A 256 -30.81 -5.72 -19.09
N PRO A 257 -29.97 -5.82 -18.01
CA PRO A 257 -29.99 -6.98 -17.13
C PRO A 257 -31.34 -7.17 -16.47
N ILE A 258 -31.81 -8.43 -16.41
CA ILE A 258 -33.09 -8.80 -15.79
C ILE A 258 -32.87 -9.09 -14.32
N PHE A 259 -33.69 -8.48 -13.45
CA PHE A 259 -33.65 -8.75 -12.01
C PHE A 259 -34.16 -10.16 -11.68
N ASP A 260 -33.53 -10.79 -10.67
CA ASP A 260 -33.89 -12.12 -10.18
C ASP A 260 -35.08 -12.13 -9.19
N GLY A 261 -35.55 -10.94 -8.77
CA GLY A 261 -36.59 -10.77 -7.77
C GLY A 261 -36.10 -10.87 -6.31
N LEU A 262 -34.82 -11.14 -6.09
CA LEU A 262 -34.19 -11.28 -4.77
C LEU A 262 -33.19 -10.16 -4.49
N GLY A 263 -33.19 -9.11 -5.30
CA GLY A 263 -32.26 -7.97 -5.19
C GLY A 263 -30.96 -8.14 -5.99
N GLY A 264 -30.87 -9.15 -6.86
CA GLY A 264 -29.77 -9.38 -7.77
C GLY A 264 -30.22 -9.46 -9.22
N TYR A 265 -29.29 -9.82 -10.12
CA TYR A 265 -29.55 -10.05 -11.54
C TYR A 265 -29.60 -11.53 -11.87
N GLN A 266 -30.43 -11.91 -12.86
CA GLN A 266 -30.47 -13.27 -13.37
C GLN A 266 -29.17 -13.61 -14.11
N GLU A 267 -28.50 -14.69 -13.68
CA GLU A 267 -27.35 -15.23 -14.40
C GLU A 267 -27.83 -16.07 -15.59
N ASP A 268 -27.26 -15.85 -16.76
CA ASP A 268 -27.42 -16.71 -17.92
C ASP A 268 -26.06 -17.15 -18.45
N ARG A 269 -25.68 -18.35 -18.12
CA ARG A 269 -24.36 -18.92 -18.50
C ARG A 269 -24.26 -19.39 -19.92
N VAL A 270 -25.40 -19.54 -20.63
CA VAL A 270 -25.47 -20.01 -22.00
C VAL A 270 -25.46 -18.84 -22.96
N HIS A 271 -26.32 -17.86 -22.77
CA HIS A 271 -26.51 -16.73 -23.68
C HIS A 271 -26.23 -15.37 -23.05
N GLY A 272 -25.94 -15.33 -21.76
CA GLY A 272 -25.65 -14.09 -21.05
C GLY A 272 -24.38 -13.41 -21.53
N ILE A 273 -24.39 -12.10 -21.41
CA ILE A 273 -23.24 -11.26 -21.79
C ILE A 273 -22.57 -10.77 -20.53
N ARG A 274 -21.24 -10.93 -20.48
CA ARG A 274 -20.41 -10.30 -19.44
C ARG A 274 -20.23 -8.81 -19.76
N VAL A 275 -20.27 -8.00 -18.75
CA VAL A 275 -20.01 -6.56 -18.90
C VAL A 275 -18.53 -6.33 -19.23
N ILE A 276 -17.63 -6.98 -18.49
CA ILE A 276 -16.19 -6.95 -18.74
C ILE A 276 -15.72 -8.39 -19.02
N ASN A 277 -15.17 -8.59 -20.21
CA ASN A 277 -14.60 -9.87 -20.59
C ASN A 277 -13.07 -9.84 -20.42
N LEU A 278 -12.56 -10.53 -19.40
CA LEU A 278 -11.12 -10.59 -19.14
C LEU A 278 -10.34 -11.37 -20.20
N SER A 279 -10.98 -12.25 -20.94
CA SER A 279 -10.37 -13.04 -22.04
C SER A 279 -8.93 -13.47 -21.73
N VAL A 280 -7.95 -12.93 -22.45
CA VAL A 280 -6.52 -13.28 -22.37
C VAL A 280 -5.71 -12.38 -21.42
N MET A 281 -6.34 -11.45 -20.72
CA MET A 281 -5.65 -10.45 -19.89
C MET A 281 -4.85 -11.03 -18.73
N LEU A 282 -5.15 -12.28 -18.33
CA LEU A 282 -4.50 -12.98 -17.22
C LEU A 282 -3.55 -14.10 -17.68
N VAL A 283 -3.22 -14.16 -18.98
CA VAL A 283 -2.21 -15.09 -19.50
C VAL A 283 -0.86 -14.75 -18.87
N ALA A 284 -0.19 -15.76 -18.30
CA ALA A 284 1.07 -15.66 -17.58
C ALA A 284 1.04 -14.65 -16.39
N ALA A 285 -0.14 -14.31 -15.88
CA ALA A 285 -0.25 -13.39 -14.74
C ALA A 285 0.32 -14.01 -13.47
N ASP A 286 1.08 -13.21 -12.71
CA ASP A 286 1.46 -13.57 -11.35
C ASP A 286 0.34 -13.17 -10.38
N LEU A 287 -0.24 -14.19 -9.72
CA LEU A 287 -1.30 -14.10 -8.73
C LEU A 287 -0.93 -14.93 -7.48
N ARG A 288 0.36 -15.19 -7.27
CA ARG A 288 0.88 -16.01 -6.18
C ARG A 288 0.53 -15.43 -4.81
N GLY A 289 0.04 -16.31 -3.92
CA GLY A 289 -0.29 -15.97 -2.54
C GLY A 289 -1.46 -14.99 -2.40
N GLN A 290 -2.26 -14.78 -3.46
CA GLN A 290 -3.34 -13.81 -3.42
C GLN A 290 -4.67 -14.41 -2.97
N ASP A 291 -5.47 -13.57 -2.33
CA ASP A 291 -6.85 -13.89 -1.95
C ASP A 291 -7.79 -13.64 -3.14
N LEU A 292 -8.24 -14.73 -3.76
CA LEU A 292 -9.19 -14.75 -4.87
C LEU A 292 -10.50 -15.45 -4.49
N ARG A 293 -10.81 -15.52 -3.22
CA ARG A 293 -12.05 -16.18 -2.74
C ARG A 293 -13.28 -15.55 -3.37
N TRP A 294 -14.20 -16.41 -3.80
CA TRP A 294 -15.48 -16.04 -4.41
C TRP A 294 -15.39 -15.29 -5.74
N VAL A 295 -14.20 -15.22 -6.34
CA VAL A 295 -14.03 -14.54 -7.63
C VAL A 295 -14.57 -15.41 -8.75
N ASP A 296 -15.33 -14.82 -9.67
CA ASP A 296 -15.77 -15.50 -10.89
C ASP A 296 -14.71 -15.33 -11.98
N LEU A 297 -13.94 -16.40 -12.20
CA LEU A 297 -12.91 -16.49 -13.22
C LEU A 297 -13.33 -17.50 -14.33
N SER A 298 -14.63 -17.66 -14.53
CA SER A 298 -15.14 -18.56 -15.56
C SER A 298 -14.89 -18.00 -16.97
N ASP A 299 -14.70 -18.90 -17.93
CA ASP A 299 -14.41 -18.63 -19.35
C ASP A 299 -13.15 -17.81 -19.68
N ILE A 300 -12.27 -17.57 -18.75
CA ILE A 300 -11.05 -16.80 -18.96
C ILE A 300 -9.84 -17.68 -19.32
N TYR A 301 -8.78 -17.03 -19.83
CA TYR A 301 -7.52 -17.68 -20.13
C TYR A 301 -6.50 -17.36 -19.05
N LEU A 302 -6.16 -18.38 -18.26
CA LEU A 302 -5.13 -18.37 -17.22
C LEU A 302 -3.91 -19.24 -17.64
N ILE A 303 -3.64 -19.27 -18.93
CA ILE A 303 -2.53 -20.06 -19.49
C ILE A 303 -1.24 -19.57 -18.83
N ARG A 304 -0.48 -20.49 -18.22
CA ARG A 304 0.77 -20.22 -17.48
C ARG A 304 0.63 -19.24 -16.32
N ALA A 305 -0.58 -19.00 -15.84
CA ALA A 305 -0.77 -18.14 -14.67
C ALA A 305 -0.18 -18.80 -13.41
N ASN A 306 0.44 -17.98 -12.57
CA ASN A 306 1.00 -18.41 -11.29
C ASN A 306 0.02 -18.14 -10.15
N LEU A 307 -0.69 -19.19 -9.72
CA LEU A 307 -1.67 -19.18 -8.63
C LEU A 307 -1.13 -19.88 -7.37
N ARG A 308 0.18 -20.10 -7.32
CA ARG A 308 0.86 -20.77 -6.20
C ARG A 308 0.50 -20.13 -4.86
N ASP A 309 0.25 -20.97 -3.85
CA ASP A 309 -0.10 -20.58 -2.48
C ASP A 309 -1.32 -19.62 -2.41
N GLY A 310 -2.13 -19.52 -3.46
CA GLY A 310 -3.31 -18.66 -3.54
C GLY A 310 -4.49 -19.20 -2.72
N ASP A 311 -5.30 -18.32 -2.16
CA ASP A 311 -6.58 -18.66 -1.54
C ASP A 311 -7.67 -18.59 -2.63
N LEU A 312 -8.05 -19.76 -3.15
CA LEU A 312 -9.01 -19.92 -4.23
C LEU A 312 -10.36 -20.45 -3.75
N VAL A 313 -10.62 -20.35 -2.44
CA VAL A 313 -11.84 -20.89 -1.82
C VAL A 313 -13.07 -20.31 -2.51
N LYS A 314 -13.92 -21.23 -3.02
CA LYS A 314 -15.16 -20.91 -3.77
C LYS A 314 -14.97 -20.03 -5.02
N THR A 315 -13.76 -19.97 -5.56
CA THR A 315 -13.50 -19.36 -6.88
C THR A 315 -14.15 -20.18 -7.96
N ASN A 316 -14.70 -19.55 -8.99
CA ASN A 316 -15.31 -20.22 -10.13
C ASN A 316 -14.36 -20.22 -11.34
N PHE A 317 -13.81 -21.38 -11.71
CA PHE A 317 -12.97 -21.59 -12.88
C PHE A 317 -13.69 -22.38 -14.00
N ALA A 318 -15.00 -22.56 -13.90
CA ALA A 318 -15.72 -23.31 -14.93
C ALA A 318 -15.43 -22.73 -16.33
N ARG A 319 -15.09 -23.59 -17.28
CA ARG A 319 -14.71 -23.20 -18.64
C ARG A 319 -13.44 -22.33 -18.77
N ALA A 320 -12.70 -22.08 -17.68
CA ALA A 320 -11.41 -21.40 -17.77
C ALA A 320 -10.36 -22.28 -18.47
N VAL A 321 -9.35 -21.65 -19.05
CA VAL A 321 -8.20 -22.36 -19.65
C VAL A 321 -6.99 -22.17 -18.73
N LEU A 322 -6.67 -23.21 -17.97
CA LEU A 322 -5.57 -23.25 -16.98
C LEU A 322 -4.32 -23.96 -17.53
N TYR A 323 -4.21 -24.11 -18.83
CA TYR A 323 -3.09 -24.83 -19.45
C TYR A 323 -1.73 -24.32 -18.92
N GLU A 324 -0.91 -25.24 -18.42
CA GLU A 324 0.40 -24.95 -17.79
C GLU A 324 0.33 -23.99 -16.58
N ALA A 325 -0.81 -23.78 -15.96
CA ALA A 325 -0.92 -22.94 -14.78
C ALA A 325 -0.31 -23.63 -13.54
N ASN A 326 0.20 -22.83 -12.60
CA ASN A 326 0.77 -23.32 -11.35
C ASN A 326 -0.18 -23.07 -10.17
N LEU A 327 -0.78 -24.13 -9.62
CA LEU A 327 -1.63 -24.10 -8.43
C LEU A 327 -0.92 -24.69 -7.19
N GLU A 328 0.40 -24.86 -7.21
CA GLU A 328 1.16 -25.44 -6.09
C GLU A 328 0.80 -24.79 -4.76
N GLY A 329 0.41 -25.59 -3.77
CA GLY A 329 0.08 -25.13 -2.43
C GLY A 329 -1.21 -24.33 -2.29
N ALA A 330 -1.97 -24.08 -3.36
CA ALA A 330 -3.21 -23.31 -3.34
C ALA A 330 -4.32 -24.01 -2.56
N ASP A 331 -5.21 -23.22 -1.92
CA ASP A 331 -6.42 -23.72 -1.26
C ASP A 331 -7.61 -23.70 -2.24
N VAL A 332 -8.09 -24.87 -2.60
CA VAL A 332 -9.19 -25.03 -3.57
C VAL A 332 -10.50 -25.48 -2.90
N LYS A 333 -10.71 -25.17 -1.64
CA LYS A 333 -11.93 -25.55 -0.92
C LYS A 333 -13.17 -24.98 -1.60
N GLY A 334 -14.03 -25.90 -2.11
CA GLY A 334 -15.27 -25.52 -2.77
C GLY A 334 -15.09 -24.74 -4.08
N THR A 335 -13.89 -24.73 -4.64
CA THR A 335 -13.60 -24.15 -5.96
C THR A 335 -14.35 -24.92 -7.05
N ARG A 336 -14.92 -24.22 -7.99
CA ARG A 336 -15.70 -24.81 -9.08
C ARG A 336 -14.89 -24.87 -10.37
N PHE A 337 -14.58 -26.07 -10.85
CA PHE A 337 -13.92 -26.27 -12.13
C PHE A 337 -14.90 -26.71 -13.22
N PHE A 338 -16.05 -27.21 -12.89
CA PHE A 338 -17.08 -27.69 -13.79
C PHE A 338 -18.48 -27.56 -13.16
N TYR A 339 -19.51 -27.81 -13.97
CA TYR A 339 -20.89 -27.98 -13.51
C TYR A 339 -21.31 -29.45 -13.72
N GLY A 340 -22.42 -29.84 -13.09
CA GLY A 340 -22.93 -31.21 -13.16
C GLY A 340 -22.06 -32.23 -12.43
N PRO A 341 -22.29 -33.54 -12.62
CA PRO A 341 -21.52 -34.63 -12.02
C PRO A 341 -20.10 -34.71 -12.59
N ALA A 342 -19.11 -35.01 -11.76
CA ALA A 342 -17.69 -35.08 -12.15
C ALA A 342 -17.43 -36.15 -13.26
N GLN A 343 -18.22 -37.23 -13.28
CA GLN A 343 -18.07 -38.34 -14.21
C GLN A 343 -18.47 -37.97 -15.65
N SER A 344 -19.44 -37.09 -15.82
CA SER A 344 -19.92 -36.63 -17.13
C SER A 344 -19.35 -35.28 -17.54
N ALA A 345 -18.76 -34.54 -16.59
CA ALA A 345 -18.16 -33.26 -16.87
C ALA A 345 -16.96 -33.38 -17.81
N SER A 346 -16.90 -32.51 -18.80
CA SER A 346 -15.79 -32.42 -19.76
C SER A 346 -15.30 -30.99 -19.94
N PRO A 347 -14.04 -30.79 -20.37
CA PRO A 347 -13.49 -29.48 -20.63
C PRO A 347 -14.26 -28.71 -21.70
N ARG A 348 -14.20 -27.40 -21.63
CA ARG A 348 -14.84 -26.52 -22.63
C ARG A 348 -14.46 -26.92 -24.07
N SER A 349 -15.42 -26.83 -24.95
CA SER A 349 -15.22 -26.95 -26.41
C SER A 349 -15.33 -25.56 -27.05
N ARG A 350 -14.71 -25.41 -28.23
CA ARG A 350 -14.86 -24.22 -29.08
C ARG A 350 -16.12 -24.29 -29.92
N THR A 351 -16.64 -25.48 -30.18
CA THR A 351 -17.72 -25.75 -31.14
C THR A 351 -19.00 -26.26 -30.50
N GLN A 352 -18.89 -26.83 -29.30
CA GLN A 352 -20.03 -27.46 -28.63
C GLN A 352 -20.59 -26.53 -27.56
N VAL A 353 -21.91 -26.46 -27.44
CA VAL A 353 -22.61 -25.68 -26.42
C VAL A 353 -22.50 -26.41 -25.10
N PRO A 354 -22.18 -25.69 -24.00
CA PRO A 354 -22.07 -26.29 -22.67
C PRO A 354 -23.45 -26.77 -22.18
N ASN A 355 -23.47 -27.95 -21.57
CA ASN A 355 -24.65 -28.44 -20.86
C ASN A 355 -24.40 -28.37 -19.33
N TYR A 356 -25.05 -27.42 -18.67
CA TYR A 356 -24.85 -27.18 -17.23
C TYR A 356 -25.54 -28.22 -16.33
N GLU A 357 -26.43 -29.06 -16.86
CA GLU A 357 -27.07 -30.17 -16.13
C GLU A 357 -26.19 -31.41 -16.12
N THR A 358 -25.70 -31.84 -17.30
CA THR A 358 -24.84 -33.02 -17.44
C THR A 358 -23.37 -32.71 -17.12
N GLY A 359 -22.96 -31.46 -17.22
CA GLY A 359 -21.57 -31.05 -17.06
C GLY A 359 -20.73 -31.10 -18.33
N GLU A 360 -21.28 -31.58 -19.43
CA GLU A 360 -20.55 -31.64 -20.69
C GLU A 360 -20.15 -30.27 -21.18
N TYR A 361 -18.88 -30.11 -21.55
CA TYR A 361 -18.26 -28.87 -22.06
C TYR A 361 -18.32 -27.65 -21.06
N THR A 362 -18.61 -27.93 -19.79
CA THR A 362 -18.62 -26.88 -18.74
C THR A 362 -17.32 -26.80 -17.99
N GLY A 363 -16.43 -27.73 -18.19
CA GLY A 363 -15.22 -27.84 -17.35
C GLY A 363 -14.07 -26.96 -17.79
N ALA A 364 -13.21 -26.67 -16.85
CA ALA A 364 -11.94 -26.00 -17.10
C ALA A 364 -10.96 -26.90 -17.85
N VAL A 365 -10.13 -26.32 -18.71
CA VAL A 365 -8.98 -27.02 -19.30
C VAL A 365 -7.86 -27.02 -18.28
N VAL A 366 -7.52 -28.21 -17.76
CA VAL A 366 -6.54 -28.40 -16.67
C VAL A 366 -5.27 -29.15 -17.13
N GLU A 367 -5.07 -29.26 -18.43
CA GLU A 367 -3.90 -29.92 -19.00
C GLU A 367 -2.61 -29.24 -18.57
N LYS A 368 -1.62 -30.04 -18.15
CA LYS A 368 -0.29 -29.60 -17.64
C LYS A 368 -0.32 -28.64 -16.45
N VAL A 369 -1.40 -28.60 -15.69
CA VAL A 369 -1.47 -27.84 -14.45
C VAL A 369 -0.65 -28.52 -13.36
N ASN A 370 0.12 -27.74 -12.61
CA ASN A 370 0.81 -28.21 -11.40
C ASN A 370 -0.11 -28.13 -10.18
N PHE A 371 -0.52 -29.31 -9.65
CA PHE A 371 -1.36 -29.43 -8.46
C PHE A 371 -0.58 -29.81 -7.21
N THR A 372 0.75 -29.74 -7.22
CA THR A 372 1.57 -30.17 -6.08
C THR A 372 1.16 -29.49 -4.79
N GLY A 373 0.82 -30.28 -3.76
CA GLY A 373 0.49 -29.73 -2.45
C GLY A 373 -0.78 -28.88 -2.37
N VAL A 374 -1.67 -28.96 -3.36
CA VAL A 374 -3.00 -28.31 -3.33
C VAL A 374 -3.78 -28.77 -2.12
N LYS A 375 -4.41 -27.84 -1.40
CA LYS A 375 -5.15 -28.05 -0.15
C LYS A 375 -6.64 -28.15 -0.42
N ASN A 376 -7.33 -28.95 0.41
CA ASN A 376 -8.80 -29.07 0.42
C ASN A 376 -9.39 -29.50 -0.96
N LEU A 377 -8.67 -30.31 -1.70
CA LEU A 377 -9.13 -30.91 -2.95
C LEU A 377 -10.23 -31.92 -2.66
N SER A 378 -11.46 -31.71 -3.15
CA SER A 378 -12.57 -32.65 -3.01
C SER A 378 -12.38 -33.86 -3.92
N ASP A 379 -13.02 -35.01 -3.58
CA ASP A 379 -12.93 -36.23 -4.39
C ASP A 379 -13.50 -36.04 -5.81
N GLU A 380 -14.57 -35.25 -5.94
CA GLU A 380 -15.15 -34.89 -7.24
C GLU A 380 -14.18 -34.09 -8.09
N LEU A 381 -13.54 -33.07 -7.48
CA LEU A 381 -12.56 -32.23 -8.17
C LEU A 381 -11.30 -33.02 -8.50
N ARG A 382 -10.83 -33.87 -7.60
CA ARG A 382 -9.74 -34.81 -7.86
C ARG A 382 -10.03 -35.72 -9.04
N TYR A 383 -11.24 -36.31 -9.10
CA TYR A 383 -11.67 -37.16 -10.22
C TYR A 383 -11.57 -36.38 -11.53
N TYR A 384 -12.16 -35.18 -11.60
CA TYR A 384 -12.13 -34.33 -12.78
C TYR A 384 -10.70 -33.99 -13.22
N CYS A 385 -9.87 -33.53 -12.28
CA CYS A 385 -8.46 -33.20 -12.58
C CYS A 385 -7.69 -34.43 -13.06
N CYS A 386 -7.85 -35.60 -12.45
CA CYS A 386 -7.22 -36.84 -12.90
C CYS A 386 -7.69 -37.28 -14.32
N ALA A 387 -8.96 -37.06 -14.62
CA ALA A 387 -9.53 -37.45 -15.93
C ALA A 387 -9.03 -36.53 -17.07
N TRP A 388 -8.77 -35.24 -16.80
CA TRP A 388 -8.57 -34.22 -17.84
C TRP A 388 -7.27 -33.43 -17.76
N SER A 389 -6.30 -33.80 -16.88
CA SER A 389 -5.05 -33.05 -16.75
C SER A 389 -3.90 -33.56 -17.65
N GLY A 390 -4.04 -34.74 -18.22
CA GLY A 390 -2.97 -35.41 -18.95
C GLY A 390 -1.91 -36.03 -18.01
N GLU A 391 -1.05 -36.89 -18.56
CA GLU A 391 -0.13 -37.73 -17.78
C GLU A 391 0.90 -36.90 -17.02
N ALA A 392 1.37 -35.80 -17.62
CA ALA A 392 2.33 -34.91 -17.03
C ALA A 392 1.90 -34.27 -15.70
N SER A 393 0.61 -34.09 -15.46
CA SER A 393 0.06 -33.47 -14.26
C SER A 393 -0.48 -34.45 -13.24
N ARG A 394 -0.87 -35.65 -13.65
CA ARG A 394 -1.52 -36.65 -12.78
C ARG A 394 -0.70 -36.99 -11.53
N HIS A 395 0.63 -37.03 -11.64
CA HIS A 395 1.53 -37.29 -10.52
C HIS A 395 1.61 -36.14 -9.50
N THR A 396 1.17 -34.93 -9.87
CA THR A 396 1.15 -33.76 -8.99
C THR A 396 -0.13 -33.65 -8.18
N ILE A 397 -1.17 -34.44 -8.51
CA ILE A 397 -2.49 -34.35 -7.89
C ILE A 397 -2.48 -35.05 -6.52
N PRO A 398 -2.79 -34.34 -5.42
CA PRO A 398 -2.88 -34.94 -4.10
C PRO A 398 -3.92 -36.06 -4.07
N GLY A 399 -3.56 -37.18 -3.42
CA GLY A 399 -4.41 -38.38 -3.35
C GLY A 399 -4.29 -39.31 -4.56
N GLY A 400 -3.49 -38.95 -5.57
CA GLY A 400 -3.22 -39.79 -6.74
C GLY A 400 -4.41 -39.95 -7.68
N CYS A 401 -4.17 -40.64 -8.81
CA CYS A 401 -5.16 -40.86 -9.88
C CYS A 401 -5.41 -42.34 -10.17
N GLU A 402 -5.11 -43.23 -9.22
CA GLU A 402 -5.30 -44.66 -9.37
C GLU A 402 -6.80 -44.99 -9.59
N GLY A 403 -7.10 -45.80 -10.59
CA GLY A 403 -8.46 -46.19 -10.92
C GLY A 403 -9.29 -45.13 -11.67
N ILE A 404 -8.75 -43.95 -11.93
CA ILE A 404 -9.43 -42.91 -12.71
C ILE A 404 -8.88 -42.87 -14.14
N PRO A 405 -9.73 -42.94 -15.18
CA PRO A 405 -9.29 -42.94 -16.55
C PRO A 405 -8.64 -41.62 -16.96
N ASN A 406 -7.65 -41.68 -17.88
CA ASN A 406 -7.12 -40.49 -18.55
C ASN A 406 -7.83 -40.32 -19.88
N HIS A 407 -8.71 -39.32 -20.00
CA HIS A 407 -9.48 -39.09 -21.23
C HIS A 407 -8.68 -38.35 -22.30
N LEU A 408 -7.55 -37.74 -21.97
CA LEU A 408 -6.69 -37.08 -22.94
C LEU A 408 -5.80 -38.07 -23.72
N GLY A 409 -5.50 -39.24 -23.15
CA GLY A 409 -4.72 -40.28 -23.78
C GLY A 409 -3.22 -40.01 -23.95
N HIS A 410 -2.73 -38.94 -23.34
CA HIS A 410 -1.30 -38.54 -23.34
C HIS A 410 -0.86 -37.93 -22.02
#